data_aed56efa21a9b3e1ee02a64d2cea5dc3
#
_entry.id   aed56efa21a9b3e1ee02a64d2cea5dc3
#
_cell.length_a   1.000
_cell.length_b   1.000
_cell.length_c   1.000
_cell.angle_alpha   90.00
_cell.angle_beta   90.00
_cell.angle_gamma   90.00
#
_symmetry.space_group_name_H-M   'P 1'
#
loop_
_entity.id
_entity.type
_entity.pdbx_description
1 polymer ?
#
loop_
_entity_poly.entity_id
_entity_poly.type
_entity_poly.pdbx_seq_one_letter_code
_entity_poly.pdbx_strand_id
1 'polypeptide(L)'
;MIRIGTLHVFLDRREIRSNGKLLRIGSRAFEILELLIRADGALVSKDEIMQRVWPHTIVEENNLQVHIAALRKALADDRNLIVTVPGRGYRLVGSRVESAAPACAATSRLTPAPTALVGREQTVAEVLAAIDGARIVTLVGAGGIGKTRVALEAAMRAEAKFPDGAAFVSLATVACPQFVPDALADAFGIVQPAGSLTLDAVLASVAHRRMLLVLDNCEHLLDAAAQIATALTDSDAGVRVLATSREALRIHGERLCPIPPLEVPGERATDAEILNASAVQLFSARVRAADPRFPLDERSVSLMAAVCRRLDGLPLAIELAAARAAVLGIDVLAAHLDDHFRLLTGGFRTALPRHQTLQAMYDWSYRLLGDSERLLLRWLGVFRDSFSIDAVRAIVGTKGLTDAELLDTLASLVAKSLLSLDGGHDAPRYRLLTTTRAYALQQLENNGECAAAALAHANYFQTLFSLAPGEGGEGGDSPRAESRLDAVRRELGNLRAALDWAFSPNGNAEVGIALAAVTVPCLFDLALVDECRERARVALDAMREMSDTHALADARARLRAAYAAARAHTAGSTPGAHDAWSDVHAFGFEADEAEPPRER
;
A
#
# COMPACT_ATOMS: atom_id res chain seq x y z
N MET A 1 -18.49 -1.38 -26.40
CA MET A 1 -18.74 -0.95 -27.81
C MET A 1 -20.22 -0.79 -27.97
N ILE A 2 -20.70 0.32 -28.51
CA ILE A 2 -22.14 0.58 -28.76
C ILE A 2 -22.31 0.74 -30.25
N ARG A 3 -23.25 0.01 -30.84
CA ARG A 3 -23.58 0.13 -32.25
C ARG A 3 -24.81 1.03 -32.42
N ILE A 4 -24.69 2.05 -33.27
CA ILE A 4 -25.75 3.00 -33.58
C ILE A 4 -25.84 3.05 -35.09
N GLY A 5 -26.84 2.37 -35.68
CA GLY A 5 -26.89 2.18 -37.12
C GLY A 5 -25.67 1.45 -37.68
N THR A 6 -24.92 2.08 -38.56
CA THR A 6 -23.68 1.57 -39.18
C THR A 6 -22.42 1.92 -38.35
N LEU A 7 -22.58 2.63 -37.24
CA LEU A 7 -21.48 3.16 -36.45
C LEU A 7 -21.17 2.31 -35.25
N HIS A 8 -19.87 2.20 -34.93
CA HIS A 8 -19.37 1.62 -33.70
C HIS A 8 -18.80 2.73 -32.83
N VAL A 9 -19.42 2.98 -31.67
CA VAL A 9 -19.01 3.99 -30.71
C VAL A 9 -18.31 3.31 -29.52
N PHE A 10 -17.08 3.75 -29.21
CA PHE A 10 -16.26 3.30 -28.09
C PHE A 10 -16.17 4.45 -27.09
N LEU A 11 -17.03 4.44 -26.05
CA LEU A 11 -17.09 5.53 -25.07
C LEU A 11 -15.79 5.65 -24.27
N ASP A 12 -15.18 4.55 -23.90
CA ASP A 12 -13.94 4.43 -23.15
C ASP A 12 -12.74 5.03 -23.88
N ARG A 13 -12.73 4.93 -25.22
CA ARG A 13 -11.66 5.45 -26.08
C ARG A 13 -12.01 6.78 -26.72
N ARG A 14 -13.24 7.24 -26.53
CA ARG A 14 -13.82 8.42 -27.21
C ARG A 14 -13.66 8.35 -28.73
N GLU A 15 -13.87 7.15 -29.31
CA GLU A 15 -13.73 6.86 -30.72
C GLU A 15 -15.07 6.48 -31.35
N ILE A 16 -15.28 6.91 -32.58
CA ILE A 16 -16.39 6.47 -33.43
C ILE A 16 -15.80 5.88 -34.70
N ARG A 17 -16.27 4.70 -35.11
CA ARG A 17 -15.86 4.06 -36.35
C ARG A 17 -17.09 3.76 -37.22
N SER A 18 -16.98 4.06 -38.51
CA SER A 18 -17.93 3.64 -39.53
C SER A 18 -17.21 2.74 -40.52
N ASN A 19 -17.74 1.53 -40.75
CA ASN A 19 -17.12 0.55 -41.63
C ASN A 19 -15.61 0.34 -41.39
N GLY A 20 -15.19 0.32 -40.10
CA GLY A 20 -13.81 0.16 -39.69
C GLY A 20 -12.93 1.43 -39.73
N LYS A 21 -13.39 2.52 -40.36
CA LYS A 21 -12.65 3.79 -40.44
C LYS A 21 -12.99 4.69 -39.26
N LEU A 22 -11.95 5.27 -38.63
CA LEU A 22 -12.09 6.22 -37.53
C LEU A 22 -12.71 7.54 -38.04
N LEU A 23 -13.82 7.94 -37.43
CA LEU A 23 -14.45 9.23 -37.66
C LEU A 23 -13.91 10.27 -36.65
N ARG A 24 -13.41 11.39 -37.16
CA ARG A 24 -12.95 12.51 -36.32
C ARG A 24 -14.13 13.45 -36.04
N ILE A 25 -14.51 13.54 -34.76
CA ILE A 25 -15.50 14.53 -34.29
C ILE A 25 -14.88 15.35 -33.17
N GLY A 26 -15.36 16.57 -32.99
CA GLY A 26 -14.91 17.45 -31.92
C GLY A 26 -15.30 16.89 -30.53
N SER A 27 -14.49 17.19 -29.51
CA SER A 27 -14.68 16.70 -28.15
C SER A 27 -16.08 16.99 -27.60
N ARG A 28 -16.61 18.20 -27.81
CA ARG A 28 -17.96 18.59 -27.34
C ARG A 28 -19.08 17.86 -28.09
N ALA A 29 -18.89 17.61 -29.35
CA ALA A 29 -19.83 16.81 -30.15
C ALA A 29 -19.86 15.35 -29.66
N PHE A 30 -18.69 14.80 -29.24
CA PHE A 30 -18.64 13.47 -28.65
C PHE A 30 -19.36 13.42 -27.29
N GLU A 31 -19.17 14.42 -26.41
CA GLU A 31 -19.85 14.52 -25.11
C GLU A 31 -21.36 14.58 -25.26
N ILE A 32 -21.87 15.31 -26.26
CA ILE A 32 -23.30 15.34 -26.58
C ILE A 32 -23.79 13.94 -27.02
N LEU A 33 -23.05 13.28 -27.91
CA LEU A 33 -23.40 11.92 -28.34
C LEU A 33 -23.42 10.94 -27.19
N GLU A 34 -22.41 10.98 -26.31
CA GLU A 34 -22.34 10.15 -25.10
C GLU A 34 -23.56 10.35 -24.20
N LEU A 35 -24.00 11.61 -24.04
CA LEU A 35 -25.17 11.98 -23.25
C LEU A 35 -26.47 11.40 -23.83
N LEU A 36 -26.61 11.51 -25.16
CA LEU A 36 -27.76 10.97 -25.89
C LEU A 36 -27.79 9.43 -25.89
N ILE A 37 -26.62 8.78 -25.93
CA ILE A 37 -26.49 7.32 -25.82
C ILE A 37 -26.91 6.86 -24.41
N ARG A 38 -26.42 7.53 -23.37
CA ARG A 38 -26.76 7.22 -21.98
C ARG A 38 -28.24 7.45 -21.65
N ALA A 39 -28.90 8.33 -22.38
CA ALA A 39 -30.32 8.58 -22.23
C ALA A 39 -31.20 7.49 -22.89
N ASP A 40 -30.61 6.55 -23.60
CA ASP A 40 -31.22 5.36 -24.21
C ASP A 40 -32.58 5.62 -24.87
N GLY A 41 -32.61 6.58 -25.78
CA GLY A 41 -33.81 6.98 -26.51
C GLY A 41 -34.74 7.93 -25.75
N ALA A 42 -34.46 8.26 -24.49
CA ALA A 42 -35.16 9.29 -23.75
C ALA A 42 -34.84 10.69 -24.32
N LEU A 43 -35.75 11.64 -24.09
CA LEU A 43 -35.53 13.03 -24.48
C LEU A 43 -34.55 13.70 -23.52
N VAL A 44 -33.44 14.24 -24.03
CA VAL A 44 -32.52 15.09 -23.30
C VAL A 44 -32.82 16.55 -23.63
N SER A 45 -33.08 17.36 -22.60
CA SER A 45 -33.42 18.78 -22.81
C SER A 45 -32.17 19.58 -23.21
N LYS A 46 -32.42 20.74 -23.90
CA LYS A 46 -31.32 21.64 -24.27
C LYS A 46 -30.54 22.12 -23.07
N ASP A 47 -31.23 22.47 -21.98
CA ASP A 47 -30.64 22.97 -20.73
C ASP A 47 -29.77 21.90 -20.07
N GLU A 48 -30.22 20.64 -20.07
CA GLU A 48 -29.44 19.53 -19.52
C GLU A 48 -28.17 19.28 -20.35
N ILE A 49 -28.22 19.36 -21.67
CA ILE A 49 -27.04 19.24 -22.53
C ILE A 49 -26.09 20.40 -22.26
N MET A 50 -26.59 21.63 -22.16
CA MET A 50 -25.79 22.82 -21.91
C MET A 50 -25.08 22.74 -20.54
N GLN A 51 -25.78 22.37 -19.49
CA GLN A 51 -25.23 22.24 -18.13
C GLN A 51 -24.15 21.16 -18.05
N ARG A 52 -24.35 20.04 -18.72
CA ARG A 52 -23.40 18.91 -18.66
C ARG A 52 -22.19 19.08 -19.55
N VAL A 53 -22.36 19.61 -20.76
CA VAL A 53 -21.27 19.75 -21.74
C VAL A 53 -20.48 21.05 -21.51
N TRP A 54 -21.10 22.09 -20.93
CA TRP A 54 -20.44 23.38 -20.63
C TRP A 54 -20.71 23.86 -19.19
N PRO A 55 -20.29 23.15 -18.15
CA PRO A 55 -20.68 23.41 -16.74
C PRO A 55 -20.21 24.77 -16.19
N HIS A 56 -19.24 25.41 -16.84
CA HIS A 56 -18.63 26.66 -16.37
C HIS A 56 -18.60 27.77 -17.43
N THR A 57 -19.37 27.64 -18.50
CA THR A 57 -19.34 28.60 -19.61
C THR A 57 -20.76 28.91 -20.02
N ILE A 58 -21.11 30.21 -20.10
CA ILE A 58 -22.38 30.66 -20.67
C ILE A 58 -22.23 30.51 -22.17
N VAL A 59 -22.97 29.59 -22.78
CA VAL A 59 -22.94 29.28 -24.21
C VAL A 59 -24.31 29.55 -24.79
N GLU A 60 -24.36 30.19 -25.92
CA GLU A 60 -25.62 30.42 -26.64
C GLU A 60 -26.16 29.13 -27.29
N GLU A 61 -27.47 28.99 -27.39
CA GLU A 61 -28.14 27.83 -27.96
C GLU A 61 -27.66 27.50 -29.41
N ASN A 62 -27.17 28.48 -30.11
CA ASN A 62 -26.62 28.34 -31.46
C ASN A 62 -25.37 27.42 -31.48
N ASN A 63 -24.56 27.42 -30.45
CA ASN A 63 -23.39 26.52 -30.32
C ASN A 63 -23.79 25.04 -30.19
N LEU A 64 -24.86 24.76 -29.46
CA LEU A 64 -25.41 23.40 -29.38
C LEU A 64 -25.87 22.92 -30.77
N GLN A 65 -26.53 23.78 -31.55
CA GLN A 65 -26.98 23.45 -32.89
C GLN A 65 -25.82 23.15 -33.85
N VAL A 66 -24.71 23.90 -33.75
CA VAL A 66 -23.48 23.66 -34.52
C VAL A 66 -22.90 22.27 -34.24
N HIS A 67 -22.81 21.87 -32.96
CA HIS A 67 -22.30 20.55 -32.58
C HIS A 67 -23.25 19.41 -32.98
N ILE A 68 -24.55 19.59 -32.88
CA ILE A 68 -25.55 18.63 -33.38
C ILE A 68 -25.46 18.50 -34.89
N ALA A 69 -25.27 19.60 -35.62
CA ALA A 69 -25.09 19.57 -37.09
C ALA A 69 -23.78 18.83 -37.44
N ALA A 70 -22.70 19.08 -36.72
CA ALA A 70 -21.42 18.35 -36.87
C ALA A 70 -21.59 16.84 -36.63
N LEU A 71 -22.33 16.45 -35.57
CA LEU A 71 -22.67 15.05 -35.31
C LEU A 71 -23.46 14.44 -36.47
N ARG A 72 -24.54 15.09 -36.92
CA ARG A 72 -25.34 14.60 -38.04
C ARG A 72 -24.53 14.47 -39.32
N LYS A 73 -23.59 15.37 -39.57
CA LYS A 73 -22.68 15.29 -40.71
C LYS A 73 -21.71 14.10 -40.58
N ALA A 74 -21.20 13.84 -39.39
CA ALA A 74 -20.31 12.70 -39.11
C ALA A 74 -21.06 11.35 -39.20
N LEU A 75 -22.34 11.33 -38.83
CA LEU A 75 -23.21 10.16 -38.89
C LEU A 75 -23.66 9.81 -40.32
N ALA A 76 -23.45 10.69 -41.30
CA ALA A 76 -23.75 10.51 -42.73
C ALA A 76 -25.15 9.89 -42.99
N ASP A 77 -25.21 8.62 -43.37
CA ASP A 77 -26.47 7.91 -43.66
C ASP A 77 -27.34 7.72 -42.42
N ASP A 78 -26.74 7.69 -41.23
CA ASP A 78 -27.40 7.53 -39.95
C ASP A 78 -27.78 8.86 -39.26
N ARG A 79 -27.70 10.00 -40.00
CA ARG A 79 -27.98 11.35 -39.48
C ARG A 79 -29.36 11.53 -38.85
N ASN A 80 -30.34 10.71 -39.26
CA ASN A 80 -31.72 10.76 -38.80
C ASN A 80 -31.90 10.10 -37.41
N LEU A 81 -30.87 9.41 -36.89
CA LEU A 81 -30.92 8.81 -35.58
C LEU A 81 -30.93 9.86 -34.46
N ILE A 82 -30.39 11.06 -34.72
CA ILE A 82 -30.53 12.19 -33.77
C ILE A 82 -31.76 13.01 -34.15
N VAL A 83 -32.86 12.78 -33.46
CA VAL A 83 -34.15 13.46 -33.68
C VAL A 83 -34.21 14.72 -32.83
N THR A 84 -34.54 15.85 -33.47
CA THR A 84 -34.87 17.10 -32.76
C THR A 84 -36.33 17.07 -32.34
N VAL A 85 -36.61 17.33 -31.06
CA VAL A 85 -37.98 17.58 -30.57
C VAL A 85 -38.12 19.09 -30.40
N PRO A 86 -38.88 19.76 -31.26
CA PRO A 86 -38.96 21.22 -31.28
C PRO A 86 -39.32 21.80 -29.91
N GLY A 87 -38.57 22.81 -29.47
CA GLY A 87 -38.79 23.47 -28.20
C GLY A 87 -38.36 22.68 -26.93
N ARG A 88 -38.00 21.38 -27.08
CA ARG A 88 -37.75 20.51 -25.92
C ARG A 88 -36.33 19.96 -25.84
N GLY A 89 -35.70 19.57 -26.94
CA GLY A 89 -34.35 18.99 -26.89
C GLY A 89 -34.08 18.00 -28.02
N TYR A 90 -33.22 17.00 -27.72
CA TYR A 90 -32.78 15.98 -28.68
C TYR A 90 -32.93 14.59 -28.06
N ARG A 91 -33.14 13.59 -28.93
CA ARG A 91 -33.13 12.17 -28.56
C ARG A 91 -32.41 11.34 -29.61
N LEU A 92 -31.80 10.25 -29.21
CA LEU A 92 -31.21 9.26 -30.10
C LEU A 92 -32.23 8.14 -30.33
N VAL A 93 -32.53 7.81 -31.57
CA VAL A 93 -33.47 6.75 -31.94
C VAL A 93 -32.67 5.64 -32.61
N GLY A 94 -32.87 4.39 -32.19
CA GLY A 94 -32.25 3.24 -32.87
C GLY A 94 -30.88 2.84 -32.33
N SER A 95 -30.54 3.19 -31.07
CA SER A 95 -29.40 2.58 -30.42
C SER A 95 -29.73 1.11 -30.12
N ARG A 96 -29.15 0.20 -30.89
CA ARG A 96 -29.06 -1.22 -30.49
C ARG A 96 -27.66 -1.47 -30.00
N VAL A 97 -27.54 -1.87 -28.75
CA VAL A 97 -26.33 -2.54 -28.26
C VAL A 97 -26.32 -3.92 -28.92
N GLU A 98 -25.66 -4.04 -30.06
CA GLU A 98 -25.38 -5.37 -30.62
C GLU A 98 -24.03 -5.82 -30.06
N SER A 99 -24.06 -6.69 -29.06
CA SER A 99 -22.99 -7.64 -28.83
C SER A 99 -23.16 -8.75 -29.89
N ALA A 100 -22.30 -8.79 -30.88
CA ALA A 100 -22.26 -9.91 -31.81
C ALA A 100 -21.86 -11.16 -31.01
N ALA A 101 -22.76 -12.12 -30.94
CA ALA A 101 -22.43 -13.45 -30.49
C ALA A 101 -21.63 -14.15 -31.60
N PRO A 102 -20.43 -14.66 -31.33
CA PRO A 102 -19.87 -15.77 -32.09
C PRO A 102 -20.25 -17.07 -31.40
N ALA A 103 -20.62 -18.06 -32.24
CA ALA A 103 -20.75 -19.45 -31.86
C ALA A 103 -19.50 -19.96 -31.15
N CYS A 104 -19.71 -20.83 -30.14
CA CYS A 104 -18.72 -21.55 -29.35
C CYS A 104 -17.37 -21.81 -30.09
N ALA A 105 -16.41 -20.95 -29.82
CA ALA A 105 -15.02 -21.29 -29.83
C ALA A 105 -14.47 -20.73 -28.51
N ALA A 106 -13.80 -21.58 -27.76
CA ALA A 106 -13.10 -21.21 -26.52
C ALA A 106 -12.12 -20.06 -26.81
N THR A 107 -12.57 -18.84 -26.67
CA THR A 107 -11.72 -17.65 -26.83
C THR A 107 -11.39 -17.13 -25.45
N SER A 108 -10.12 -17.29 -25.07
CA SER A 108 -9.56 -16.63 -23.91
C SER A 108 -9.91 -15.14 -23.92
N ARG A 109 -10.51 -14.68 -22.83
CA ARG A 109 -10.79 -13.27 -22.59
C ARG A 109 -9.76 -12.65 -21.65
N LEU A 110 -8.62 -13.34 -21.49
CA LEU A 110 -7.46 -12.85 -20.79
C LEU A 110 -6.61 -11.99 -21.73
N THR A 111 -6.35 -10.76 -21.35
CA THR A 111 -5.41 -9.91 -22.07
C THR A 111 -4.04 -10.07 -21.44
N PRO A 112 -3.01 -10.55 -22.17
CA PRO A 112 -1.67 -10.65 -21.65
C PRO A 112 -1.18 -9.30 -21.11
N ALA A 113 -0.52 -9.32 -19.96
CA ALA A 113 0.14 -8.14 -19.44
C ALA A 113 1.27 -7.72 -20.41
N PRO A 114 1.44 -6.42 -20.70
CA PRO A 114 2.40 -5.94 -21.70
C PRO A 114 3.87 -6.16 -21.30
N THR A 115 4.14 -6.58 -20.08
CA THR A 115 5.51 -6.77 -19.54
C THR A 115 5.62 -8.06 -18.77
N ALA A 116 6.78 -8.72 -18.86
CA ALA A 116 7.08 -9.94 -18.12
C ALA A 116 6.93 -9.76 -16.59
N LEU A 117 6.51 -10.83 -15.93
CA LEU A 117 6.45 -10.89 -14.47
C LEU A 117 7.86 -11.21 -13.94
N VAL A 118 8.34 -10.44 -12.98
CA VAL A 118 9.71 -10.56 -12.44
C VAL A 118 9.65 -11.18 -11.04
N GLY A 119 10.45 -12.23 -10.80
CA GLY A 119 10.68 -12.83 -9.48
C GLY A 119 9.43 -13.42 -8.82
N ARG A 120 8.50 -13.98 -9.61
CA ARG A 120 7.22 -14.52 -9.13
C ARG A 120 6.95 -15.96 -9.58
N GLU A 121 7.96 -16.64 -10.12
CA GLU A 121 7.82 -17.99 -10.68
C GLU A 121 7.29 -18.95 -9.63
N GLN A 122 7.87 -18.94 -8.43
CA GLN A 122 7.43 -19.78 -7.32
C GLN A 122 6.01 -19.40 -6.85
N THR A 123 5.73 -18.11 -6.70
CA THR A 123 4.40 -17.64 -6.31
C THR A 123 3.33 -18.09 -7.30
N VAL A 124 3.61 -17.99 -8.61
CA VAL A 124 2.69 -18.47 -9.65
C VAL A 124 2.51 -19.99 -9.58
N ALA A 125 3.59 -20.75 -9.34
CA ALA A 125 3.51 -22.20 -9.18
C ALA A 125 2.65 -22.60 -7.97
N GLU A 126 2.78 -21.90 -6.84
CA GLU A 126 1.94 -22.10 -5.64
C GLU A 126 0.46 -21.80 -5.92
N VAL A 127 0.17 -20.72 -6.66
CA VAL A 127 -1.21 -20.36 -7.07
C VAL A 127 -1.79 -21.42 -8.00
N LEU A 128 -1.00 -21.94 -8.96
CA LEU A 128 -1.43 -23.02 -9.85
C LEU A 128 -1.77 -24.29 -9.06
N ALA A 129 -0.93 -24.67 -8.10
CA ALA A 129 -1.19 -25.81 -7.22
C ALA A 129 -2.43 -25.58 -6.35
N ALA A 130 -2.67 -24.34 -5.93
CA ALA A 130 -3.89 -23.99 -5.19
C ALA A 130 -5.14 -24.12 -6.07
N ILE A 131 -5.09 -23.63 -7.32
CA ILE A 131 -6.19 -23.76 -8.30
C ILE A 131 -6.50 -25.23 -8.58
N ASP A 132 -5.50 -26.12 -8.62
CA ASP A 132 -5.73 -27.55 -8.81
C ASP A 132 -6.38 -28.21 -7.60
N GLY A 133 -6.10 -27.73 -6.39
CA GLY A 133 -6.56 -28.32 -5.13
C GLY A 133 -7.85 -27.74 -4.53
N ALA A 134 -8.27 -26.57 -4.97
CA ALA A 134 -9.44 -25.87 -4.40
C ALA A 134 -10.33 -25.27 -5.49
N ARG A 135 -11.62 -25.13 -5.19
CA ARG A 135 -12.58 -24.47 -6.09
C ARG A 135 -12.50 -22.94 -6.01
N ILE A 136 -12.13 -22.42 -4.84
CA ILE A 136 -12.00 -20.99 -4.57
C ILE A 136 -10.60 -20.72 -4.05
N VAL A 137 -9.87 -19.86 -4.74
CA VAL A 137 -8.53 -19.40 -4.35
C VAL A 137 -8.56 -17.88 -4.27
N THR A 138 -8.15 -17.30 -3.15
CA THR A 138 -8.08 -15.86 -2.97
C THR A 138 -6.63 -15.43 -2.78
N LEU A 139 -6.12 -14.62 -3.71
CA LEU A 139 -4.83 -13.96 -3.58
C LEU A 139 -4.98 -12.76 -2.66
N VAL A 140 -4.33 -12.82 -1.49
CA VAL A 140 -4.39 -11.75 -0.49
C VAL A 140 -3.04 -11.03 -0.38
N GLY A 141 -3.08 -9.75 -0.07
CA GLY A 141 -1.86 -8.96 0.14
C GLY A 141 -2.08 -7.45 -0.02
N ALA A 142 -1.05 -6.69 0.31
CA ALA A 142 -1.07 -5.23 0.28
C ALA A 142 -1.45 -4.66 -1.11
N GLY A 143 -1.94 -3.42 -1.13
CA GLY A 143 -2.12 -2.67 -2.37
C GLY A 143 -0.79 -2.52 -3.11
N GLY A 144 -0.82 -2.63 -4.44
CA GLY A 144 0.41 -2.48 -5.23
C GLY A 144 1.39 -3.66 -5.18
N ILE A 145 1.08 -4.76 -4.46
CA ILE A 145 1.93 -5.97 -4.34
C ILE A 145 1.97 -6.82 -5.62
N GLY A 146 1.05 -6.57 -6.57
CA GLY A 146 1.01 -7.28 -7.85
C GLY A 146 0.02 -8.44 -7.92
N LYS A 147 -0.98 -8.53 -7.03
CA LYS A 147 -2.01 -9.59 -7.02
C LYS A 147 -2.65 -9.83 -8.38
N THR A 148 -3.14 -8.78 -9.01
CA THR A 148 -3.77 -8.84 -10.35
C THR A 148 -2.83 -9.42 -11.40
N ARG A 149 -1.54 -9.06 -11.37
CA ARG A 149 -0.55 -9.59 -12.34
C ARG A 149 -0.27 -11.08 -12.13
N VAL A 150 -0.14 -11.49 -10.86
CA VAL A 150 0.03 -12.92 -10.51
C VAL A 150 -1.22 -13.71 -10.90
N ALA A 151 -2.43 -13.18 -10.63
CA ALA A 151 -3.69 -13.82 -11.01
C ALA A 151 -3.81 -14.01 -12.52
N LEU A 152 -3.50 -12.98 -13.32
CA LEU A 152 -3.54 -13.06 -14.78
C LEU A 152 -2.52 -14.08 -15.32
N GLU A 153 -1.28 -14.06 -14.83
CA GLU A 153 -0.25 -15.01 -15.23
C GLU A 153 -0.64 -16.44 -14.88
N ALA A 154 -1.13 -16.67 -13.65
CA ALA A 154 -1.60 -17.99 -13.23
C ALA A 154 -2.81 -18.44 -14.06
N ALA A 155 -3.76 -17.56 -14.35
CA ALA A 155 -4.91 -17.88 -15.17
C ALA A 155 -4.53 -18.25 -16.61
N MET A 156 -3.62 -17.50 -17.23
CA MET A 156 -3.10 -17.82 -18.57
C MET A 156 -2.42 -19.18 -18.61
N ARG A 157 -1.60 -19.51 -17.59
CA ARG A 157 -0.93 -20.82 -17.53
C ARG A 157 -1.91 -21.97 -17.21
N ALA A 158 -2.99 -21.68 -16.46
CA ALA A 158 -4.00 -22.68 -16.12
C ALA A 158 -5.04 -22.88 -17.23
N GLU A 159 -5.20 -21.95 -18.17
CA GLU A 159 -6.30 -21.91 -19.14
C GLU A 159 -6.48 -23.21 -19.91
N ALA A 160 -5.39 -23.86 -20.32
CA ALA A 160 -5.44 -25.12 -21.04
C ALA A 160 -6.12 -26.27 -20.26
N LYS A 161 -6.27 -26.16 -18.94
CA LYS A 161 -6.96 -27.11 -18.07
C LYS A 161 -8.49 -26.93 -18.08
N PHE A 162 -8.98 -25.81 -18.61
CA PHE A 162 -10.40 -25.45 -18.59
C PHE A 162 -10.97 -25.43 -20.01
N PRO A 163 -11.82 -26.44 -20.36
CA PRO A 163 -12.36 -26.56 -21.73
C PRO A 163 -13.13 -25.34 -22.20
N ASP A 164 -13.80 -24.63 -21.28
CA ASP A 164 -14.57 -23.42 -21.58
C ASP A 164 -13.74 -22.12 -21.36
N GLY A 165 -12.40 -22.27 -21.19
CA GLY A 165 -11.46 -21.17 -21.10
C GLY A 165 -11.42 -20.49 -19.74
N ALA A 166 -10.93 -19.24 -19.74
CA ALA A 166 -10.88 -18.38 -18.56
C ALA A 166 -11.51 -17.03 -18.84
N ALA A 167 -12.16 -16.46 -17.83
CA ALA A 167 -12.76 -15.12 -17.89
C ALA A 167 -12.17 -14.23 -16.80
N PHE A 168 -11.94 -12.96 -17.14
CA PHE A 168 -11.45 -11.94 -16.21
C PHE A 168 -12.50 -10.86 -15.98
N VAL A 169 -12.85 -10.64 -14.72
CA VAL A 169 -13.80 -9.62 -14.27
C VAL A 169 -13.09 -8.67 -13.33
N SER A 170 -12.87 -7.43 -13.79
CA SER A 170 -12.35 -6.39 -12.90
C SER A 170 -13.51 -5.67 -12.20
N LEU A 171 -13.60 -5.88 -10.89
CA LEU A 171 -14.55 -5.14 -10.05
C LEU A 171 -14.08 -3.71 -9.76
N ALA A 172 -12.87 -3.37 -10.13
CA ALA A 172 -12.23 -2.09 -9.84
C ALA A 172 -13.03 -0.84 -10.26
N THR A 173 -13.82 -0.97 -11.32
CA THR A 173 -14.66 0.11 -11.89
C THR A 173 -16.14 -0.01 -11.49
N VAL A 174 -16.51 -1.09 -10.79
CA VAL A 174 -17.88 -1.34 -10.34
C VAL A 174 -18.12 -0.60 -9.04
N ALA A 175 -18.94 0.44 -9.07
CA ALA A 175 -19.14 1.31 -7.89
C ALA A 175 -20.07 0.70 -6.82
N CYS A 176 -21.03 -0.14 -7.23
CA CYS A 176 -22.06 -0.69 -6.35
C CYS A 176 -22.35 -2.15 -6.70
N PRO A 177 -22.77 -2.98 -5.71
CA PRO A 177 -23.05 -4.40 -5.92
C PRO A 177 -24.07 -4.69 -7.04
N GLN A 178 -25.03 -3.81 -7.24
CA GLN A 178 -26.09 -3.96 -8.26
C GLN A 178 -25.57 -4.01 -9.69
N PHE A 179 -24.36 -3.51 -9.97
CA PHE A 179 -23.74 -3.53 -11.30
C PHE A 179 -22.79 -4.71 -11.53
N VAL A 180 -22.62 -5.57 -10.51
CA VAL A 180 -21.76 -6.75 -10.63
C VAL A 180 -22.32 -7.78 -11.63
N PRO A 181 -23.65 -8.04 -11.70
CA PRO A 181 -24.20 -8.93 -12.72
C PRO A 181 -23.89 -8.49 -14.16
N ASP A 182 -23.89 -7.18 -14.42
CA ASP A 182 -23.56 -6.65 -15.75
C ASP A 182 -22.09 -6.89 -16.09
N ALA A 183 -21.18 -6.65 -15.14
CA ALA A 183 -19.74 -6.91 -15.32
C ALA A 183 -19.44 -8.40 -15.57
N LEU A 184 -20.15 -9.30 -14.88
CA LEU A 184 -20.05 -10.74 -15.11
C LEU A 184 -20.61 -11.12 -16.49
N ALA A 185 -21.78 -10.61 -16.87
CA ALA A 185 -22.40 -10.87 -18.16
C ALA A 185 -21.49 -10.45 -19.33
N ASP A 186 -20.88 -9.28 -19.22
CA ASP A 186 -19.91 -8.79 -20.20
C ASP A 186 -18.70 -9.72 -20.31
N ALA A 187 -18.14 -10.16 -19.18
CA ALA A 187 -17.01 -11.08 -19.15
C ALA A 187 -17.36 -12.47 -19.71
N PHE A 188 -18.57 -12.97 -19.46
CA PHE A 188 -19.04 -14.26 -20.00
C PHE A 188 -19.59 -14.15 -21.44
N GLY A 189 -19.72 -12.94 -21.99
CA GLY A 189 -20.28 -12.66 -23.31
C GLY A 189 -21.75 -12.99 -23.42
N ILE A 190 -22.47 -12.81 -22.34
CA ILE A 190 -23.91 -12.98 -22.33
C ILE A 190 -24.54 -11.75 -22.95
N VAL A 191 -25.24 -11.93 -24.07
CA VAL A 191 -26.01 -10.86 -24.72
C VAL A 191 -27.22 -10.54 -23.86
N GLN A 192 -27.29 -9.32 -23.34
CA GLN A 192 -28.43 -8.89 -22.52
C GLN A 192 -29.73 -8.82 -23.36
N PRO A 193 -30.80 -9.53 -22.99
CA PRO A 193 -32.15 -9.14 -23.41
C PRO A 193 -32.53 -7.84 -22.70
N ALA A 194 -33.39 -7.03 -23.29
CA ALA A 194 -33.84 -5.75 -22.73
C ALA A 194 -34.44 -5.95 -21.30
N GLY A 195 -33.66 -5.62 -20.27
CA GLY A 195 -34.03 -5.76 -18.87
C GLY A 195 -32.78 -5.90 -17.98
N SER A 196 -32.84 -5.53 -16.69
CA SER A 196 -31.74 -5.75 -15.74
C SER A 196 -31.51 -7.25 -15.53
N LEU A 197 -30.29 -7.73 -15.79
CA LEU A 197 -29.88 -9.10 -15.48
C LEU A 197 -29.80 -9.28 -13.97
N THR A 198 -30.48 -10.30 -13.48
CA THR A 198 -30.27 -10.74 -12.09
C THR A 198 -28.98 -11.56 -11.99
N LEU A 199 -28.35 -11.51 -10.84
CA LEU A 199 -27.15 -12.34 -10.57
C LEU A 199 -27.42 -13.82 -10.83
N ASP A 200 -28.58 -14.32 -10.39
CA ASP A 200 -28.97 -15.72 -10.58
C ASP A 200 -29.08 -16.12 -12.07
N ALA A 201 -29.59 -15.24 -12.93
CA ALA A 201 -29.67 -15.50 -14.36
C ALA A 201 -28.28 -15.59 -15.01
N VAL A 202 -27.34 -14.72 -14.59
CA VAL A 202 -25.96 -14.77 -15.07
C VAL A 202 -25.26 -16.05 -14.60
N LEU A 203 -25.40 -16.41 -13.32
CA LEU A 203 -24.79 -17.59 -12.75
C LEU A 203 -25.36 -18.89 -13.36
N ALA A 204 -26.69 -18.94 -13.60
CA ALA A 204 -27.31 -20.07 -14.28
C ALA A 204 -26.77 -20.30 -15.70
N SER A 205 -26.41 -19.23 -16.41
CA SER A 205 -25.87 -19.32 -17.79
C SER A 205 -24.48 -19.94 -17.86
N VAL A 206 -23.73 -19.94 -16.76
CA VAL A 206 -22.36 -20.51 -16.66
C VAL A 206 -22.30 -21.76 -15.80
N ALA A 207 -23.42 -22.16 -15.17
CA ALA A 207 -23.49 -23.29 -14.25
C ALA A 207 -23.04 -24.64 -14.85
N HIS A 208 -23.03 -24.78 -16.16
CA HIS A 208 -22.60 -26.00 -16.86
C HIS A 208 -21.19 -25.92 -17.43
N ARG A 209 -20.51 -24.78 -17.27
CA ARG A 209 -19.17 -24.55 -17.84
C ARG A 209 -18.07 -25.09 -16.93
N ARG A 210 -16.99 -25.52 -17.56
CA ARG A 210 -15.73 -25.88 -16.88
C ARG A 210 -14.69 -24.82 -17.20
N MET A 211 -14.70 -23.74 -16.40
CA MET A 211 -13.91 -22.54 -16.66
C MET A 211 -13.25 -22.00 -15.40
N LEU A 212 -12.23 -21.16 -15.59
CA LEU A 212 -11.61 -20.35 -14.54
C LEU A 212 -12.17 -18.93 -14.58
N LEU A 213 -12.79 -18.49 -13.48
CA LEU A 213 -13.22 -17.11 -13.30
C LEU A 213 -12.20 -16.36 -12.44
N VAL A 214 -11.59 -15.30 -12.98
CA VAL A 214 -10.76 -14.37 -12.21
C VAL A 214 -11.60 -13.18 -11.80
N LEU A 215 -11.79 -13.00 -10.49
CA LEU A 215 -12.45 -11.83 -9.89
C LEU A 215 -11.38 -10.89 -9.34
N ASP A 216 -11.13 -9.77 -10.01
CA ASP A 216 -10.06 -8.85 -9.61
C ASP A 216 -10.60 -7.67 -8.80
N ASN A 217 -9.87 -7.34 -7.73
CA ASN A 217 -10.12 -6.18 -6.86
C ASN A 217 -11.44 -6.27 -6.08
N CYS A 218 -11.61 -7.36 -5.32
CA CYS A 218 -12.83 -7.63 -4.55
C CYS A 218 -12.98 -6.79 -3.28
N GLU A 219 -11.94 -6.11 -2.80
CA GLU A 219 -11.87 -5.49 -1.47
C GLU A 219 -12.98 -4.47 -1.14
N HIS A 220 -13.63 -3.88 -2.12
CA HIS A 220 -14.72 -2.92 -1.89
C HIS A 220 -16.12 -3.50 -2.16
N LEU A 221 -16.19 -4.76 -2.62
CA LEU A 221 -17.42 -5.50 -2.94
C LEU A 221 -17.34 -6.93 -2.39
N LEU A 222 -16.78 -7.10 -1.17
CA LEU A 222 -16.48 -8.41 -0.59
C LEU A 222 -17.72 -9.31 -0.51
N ASP A 223 -18.85 -8.77 -0.02
CA ASP A 223 -20.09 -9.55 0.11
C ASP A 223 -20.61 -10.03 -1.25
N ALA A 224 -20.55 -9.18 -2.27
CA ALA A 224 -20.96 -9.56 -3.62
C ALA A 224 -20.00 -10.61 -4.23
N ALA A 225 -18.70 -10.43 -4.06
CA ALA A 225 -17.69 -11.39 -4.53
C ALA A 225 -17.84 -12.75 -3.81
N ALA A 226 -18.11 -12.73 -2.50
CA ALA A 226 -18.38 -13.92 -1.70
C ALA A 226 -19.64 -14.66 -2.18
N GLN A 227 -20.73 -13.94 -2.41
CA GLN A 227 -21.98 -14.50 -2.95
C GLN A 227 -21.76 -15.16 -4.31
N ILE A 228 -21.05 -14.50 -5.23
CA ILE A 228 -20.74 -15.03 -6.55
C ILE A 228 -19.90 -16.31 -6.44
N ALA A 229 -18.81 -16.25 -5.66
CA ALA A 229 -17.92 -17.39 -5.50
C ALA A 229 -18.64 -18.59 -4.90
N THR A 230 -19.47 -18.39 -3.87
CA THR A 230 -20.27 -19.43 -3.24
C THR A 230 -21.29 -20.03 -4.22
N ALA A 231 -22.09 -19.20 -4.88
CA ALA A 231 -23.12 -19.67 -5.82
C ALA A 231 -22.55 -20.46 -7.01
N LEU A 232 -21.35 -20.07 -7.51
CA LEU A 232 -20.66 -20.81 -8.59
C LEU A 232 -20.07 -22.14 -8.14
N THR A 233 -19.71 -22.27 -6.86
CA THR A 233 -19.05 -23.46 -6.34
C THR A 233 -20.01 -24.45 -5.67
N ASP A 234 -21.19 -24.01 -5.23
CA ASP A 234 -22.24 -24.87 -4.69
C ASP A 234 -22.96 -25.70 -5.77
N SER A 235 -22.89 -25.26 -7.03
CA SER A 235 -23.35 -26.04 -8.16
C SER A 235 -22.32 -27.14 -8.52
N ASP A 236 -22.77 -28.25 -9.11
CA ASP A 236 -21.89 -29.30 -9.66
C ASP A 236 -21.07 -28.80 -10.87
N ALA A 237 -21.09 -27.50 -11.10
CA ALA A 237 -20.36 -26.82 -12.15
C ALA A 237 -18.85 -26.99 -12.00
N GLY A 238 -18.16 -27.15 -13.09
CA GLY A 238 -16.70 -27.20 -13.15
C GLY A 238 -16.04 -25.81 -13.07
N VAL A 239 -16.74 -24.78 -12.55
CA VAL A 239 -16.20 -23.42 -12.41
C VAL A 239 -15.28 -23.36 -11.20
N ARG A 240 -14.09 -22.79 -11.41
CA ARG A 240 -13.16 -22.41 -10.32
C ARG A 240 -13.01 -20.89 -10.27
N VAL A 241 -12.88 -20.36 -9.07
CA VAL A 241 -12.76 -18.93 -8.84
C VAL A 241 -11.37 -18.59 -8.32
N LEU A 242 -10.72 -17.65 -8.98
CA LEU A 242 -9.47 -17.03 -8.53
C LEU A 242 -9.76 -15.56 -8.22
N ALA A 243 -9.88 -15.23 -6.94
CA ALA A 243 -10.15 -13.87 -6.49
C ALA A 243 -8.85 -13.13 -6.14
N THR A 244 -8.81 -11.82 -6.33
CA THR A 244 -7.78 -10.95 -5.76
C THR A 244 -8.43 -9.96 -4.80
N SER A 245 -7.90 -9.87 -3.60
CA SER A 245 -8.41 -8.98 -2.56
C SER A 245 -7.29 -8.57 -1.61
N ARG A 246 -7.55 -7.57 -0.76
CA ARG A 246 -6.67 -7.26 0.37
C ARG A 246 -6.91 -8.17 1.55
N GLU A 247 -8.12 -8.68 1.71
CA GLU A 247 -8.53 -9.58 2.76
C GLU A 247 -9.29 -10.79 2.17
N ALA A 248 -9.44 -11.83 2.98
CA ALA A 248 -10.18 -13.02 2.63
C ALA A 248 -11.64 -12.72 2.34
N LEU A 249 -12.28 -13.49 1.44
CA LEU A 249 -13.73 -13.46 1.22
C LEU A 249 -14.51 -14.09 2.40
N ARG A 250 -13.85 -14.89 3.24
CA ARG A 250 -14.37 -15.58 4.43
C ARG A 250 -15.54 -16.53 4.10
N ILE A 251 -15.39 -17.29 3.05
CA ILE A 251 -16.38 -18.29 2.59
C ILE A 251 -15.86 -19.72 2.75
N HIS A 252 -16.78 -20.67 2.84
CA HIS A 252 -16.42 -22.06 3.02
C HIS A 252 -15.64 -22.62 1.81
N GLY A 253 -14.58 -23.37 2.07
CA GLY A 253 -13.74 -23.94 1.02
C GLY A 253 -12.77 -22.97 0.34
N GLU A 254 -12.69 -21.72 0.82
CA GLU A 254 -11.70 -20.74 0.35
C GLU A 254 -10.29 -21.16 0.73
N ARG A 255 -9.37 -21.13 -0.25
CA ARG A 255 -7.95 -21.29 -0.04
C ARG A 255 -7.24 -19.95 -0.20
N LEU A 256 -6.60 -19.49 0.85
CA LEU A 256 -5.85 -18.23 0.83
C LEU A 256 -4.43 -18.47 0.29
N CYS A 257 -4.00 -17.60 -0.62
CA CYS A 257 -2.65 -17.52 -1.13
C CYS A 257 -2.09 -16.11 -0.85
N PRO A 258 -1.33 -15.91 0.23
CA PRO A 258 -0.68 -14.65 0.52
C PRO A 258 0.37 -14.34 -0.55
N ILE A 259 0.34 -13.13 -1.09
CA ILE A 259 1.35 -12.65 -2.05
C ILE A 259 2.39 -11.82 -1.28
N PRO A 260 3.64 -12.33 -1.13
CA PRO A 260 4.70 -11.61 -0.43
C PRO A 260 5.20 -10.41 -1.25
N PRO A 261 5.95 -9.46 -0.66
CA PRO A 261 6.75 -8.49 -1.41
C PRO A 261 7.79 -9.17 -2.32
N LEU A 262 8.38 -8.41 -3.23
CA LEU A 262 9.57 -8.87 -3.96
C LEU A 262 10.75 -8.95 -2.99
N GLU A 263 11.63 -9.90 -3.25
CA GLU A 263 12.85 -10.07 -2.46
C GLU A 263 13.73 -8.83 -2.56
N VAL A 264 14.14 -8.32 -1.40
CA VAL A 264 15.05 -7.18 -1.29
C VAL A 264 16.41 -7.67 -0.81
N PRO A 265 17.52 -7.07 -1.30
CA PRO A 265 18.85 -7.50 -0.88
C PRO A 265 19.13 -7.11 0.58
N GLY A 266 19.87 -7.95 1.31
CA GLY A 266 20.33 -7.64 2.65
C GLY A 266 21.28 -6.44 2.69
N GLU A 267 21.52 -5.89 3.88
CA GLU A 267 22.41 -4.72 4.05
C GLU A 267 23.89 -5.02 3.69
N ARG A 268 24.30 -6.27 3.85
CA ARG A 268 25.68 -6.75 3.57
C ARG A 268 25.76 -7.61 2.32
N ALA A 269 24.76 -7.53 1.43
CA ALA A 269 24.74 -8.32 0.21
C ALA A 269 25.84 -7.86 -0.76
N THR A 270 26.46 -8.80 -1.45
CA THR A 270 27.39 -8.54 -2.55
C THR A 270 26.64 -7.99 -3.76
N ASP A 271 27.35 -7.34 -4.69
CA ASP A 271 26.73 -6.81 -5.92
C ASP A 271 26.01 -7.89 -6.73
N ALA A 272 26.53 -9.10 -6.76
CA ALA A 272 25.88 -10.24 -7.44
C ALA A 272 24.55 -10.62 -6.75
N GLU A 273 24.49 -10.66 -5.43
CA GLU A 273 23.27 -10.91 -4.67
C GLU A 273 22.27 -9.77 -4.82
N ILE A 274 22.76 -8.53 -4.85
CA ILE A 274 21.93 -7.34 -5.09
C ILE A 274 21.24 -7.44 -6.45
N LEU A 275 21.99 -7.72 -7.51
CA LEU A 275 21.45 -7.82 -8.88
C LEU A 275 20.53 -9.04 -9.07
N ASN A 276 20.65 -10.07 -8.25
CA ASN A 276 19.78 -11.24 -8.27
C ASN A 276 18.47 -11.03 -7.49
N ALA A 277 18.40 -10.05 -6.59
CA ALA A 277 17.18 -9.75 -5.85
C ALA A 277 16.06 -9.24 -6.78
N SER A 278 14.88 -9.86 -6.70
CA SER A 278 13.77 -9.60 -7.63
C SER A 278 13.28 -8.13 -7.61
N ALA A 279 13.37 -7.44 -6.48
CA ALA A 279 13.06 -6.02 -6.37
C ALA A 279 14.01 -5.16 -7.22
N VAL A 280 15.32 -5.48 -7.19
CA VAL A 280 16.36 -4.77 -7.95
C VAL A 280 16.26 -5.11 -9.44
N GLN A 281 15.93 -6.36 -9.79
CA GLN A 281 15.67 -6.75 -11.17
C GLN A 281 14.50 -5.96 -11.77
N LEU A 282 13.39 -5.81 -11.01
CA LEU A 282 12.25 -5.00 -11.44
C LEU A 282 12.65 -3.54 -11.61
N PHE A 283 13.36 -2.96 -10.65
CA PHE A 283 13.84 -1.57 -10.72
C PHE A 283 14.72 -1.36 -11.96
N SER A 284 15.74 -2.22 -12.15
CA SER A 284 16.66 -2.18 -13.27
C SER A 284 15.92 -2.28 -14.62
N ALA A 285 14.98 -3.23 -14.74
CA ALA A 285 14.19 -3.39 -15.95
C ALA A 285 13.35 -2.15 -16.28
N ARG A 286 12.74 -1.52 -15.25
CA ARG A 286 11.88 -0.33 -15.44
C ARG A 286 12.68 0.93 -15.73
N VAL A 287 13.76 1.17 -15.00
CA VAL A 287 14.59 2.36 -15.24
C VAL A 287 15.22 2.31 -16.63
N ARG A 288 15.71 1.14 -17.08
CA ARG A 288 16.27 0.96 -18.43
C ARG A 288 15.25 1.06 -19.54
N ALA A 289 14.01 0.67 -19.29
CA ALA A 289 12.92 0.87 -20.26
C ALA A 289 12.60 2.36 -20.45
N ALA A 290 12.81 3.19 -19.42
CA ALA A 290 12.62 4.65 -19.47
C ALA A 290 13.87 5.39 -19.93
N ASP A 291 15.06 4.96 -19.48
CA ASP A 291 16.36 5.47 -19.87
C ASP A 291 17.33 4.31 -20.19
N PRO A 292 17.52 3.96 -21.47
CA PRO A 292 18.44 2.91 -21.89
C PRO A 292 19.92 3.16 -21.52
N ARG A 293 20.28 4.41 -21.18
CA ARG A 293 21.68 4.79 -20.82
C ARG A 293 21.92 4.79 -19.32
N PHE A 294 20.91 4.42 -18.52
CA PHE A 294 21.05 4.37 -17.07
C PHE A 294 22.24 3.51 -16.64
N PRO A 295 23.22 4.06 -15.88
CA PRO A 295 24.42 3.32 -15.51
C PRO A 295 24.09 2.21 -14.51
N LEU A 296 24.74 1.04 -14.66
CA LEU A 296 24.73 -0.03 -13.68
C LEU A 296 26.14 -0.23 -13.11
N ASP A 297 26.73 0.87 -12.64
CA ASP A 297 27.98 0.83 -11.88
C ASP A 297 27.71 0.41 -10.42
N GLU A 298 28.75 0.08 -9.68
CA GLU A 298 28.70 -0.35 -8.28
C GLU A 298 27.89 0.60 -7.39
N ARG A 299 28.08 1.90 -7.61
CA ARG A 299 27.35 2.94 -6.86
C ARG A 299 25.85 2.91 -7.14
N SER A 300 25.46 2.86 -8.40
CA SER A 300 24.05 2.81 -8.80
C SER A 300 23.38 1.52 -8.30
N VAL A 301 24.10 0.38 -8.33
CA VAL A 301 23.61 -0.90 -7.80
C VAL A 301 23.36 -0.82 -6.30
N SER A 302 24.30 -0.26 -5.53
CA SER A 302 24.12 -0.03 -4.09
C SER A 302 22.95 0.89 -3.77
N LEU A 303 22.77 1.98 -4.54
CA LEU A 303 21.65 2.90 -4.37
C LEU A 303 20.31 2.24 -4.74
N MET A 304 20.25 1.43 -5.81
CA MET A 304 19.05 0.65 -6.15
C MET A 304 18.66 -0.30 -5.01
N ALA A 305 19.65 -0.98 -4.39
CA ALA A 305 19.43 -1.84 -3.24
C ALA A 305 18.82 -1.05 -2.07
N ALA A 306 19.37 0.10 -1.73
CA ALA A 306 18.88 0.98 -0.67
C ALA A 306 17.44 1.46 -0.95
N VAL A 307 17.16 1.90 -2.18
CA VAL A 307 15.82 2.32 -2.60
C VAL A 307 14.82 1.15 -2.49
N CYS A 308 15.17 -0.04 -3.01
CA CYS A 308 14.28 -1.21 -2.96
C CYS A 308 13.98 -1.64 -1.52
N ARG A 309 14.94 -1.59 -0.59
CA ARG A 309 14.72 -1.85 0.83
C ARG A 309 13.75 -0.85 1.46
N ARG A 310 13.93 0.46 1.21
CA ARG A 310 13.04 1.53 1.70
C ARG A 310 11.63 1.43 1.15
N LEU A 311 11.45 0.81 -0.01
CA LEU A 311 10.16 0.56 -0.65
C LEU A 311 9.57 -0.83 -0.32
N ASP A 312 10.17 -1.56 0.65
CA ASP A 312 9.72 -2.88 1.14
C ASP A 312 9.50 -3.90 0.03
N GLY A 313 10.18 -3.79 -1.10
CA GLY A 313 9.97 -4.68 -2.24
C GLY A 313 8.57 -4.57 -2.89
N LEU A 314 7.83 -3.49 -2.65
CA LEU A 314 6.51 -3.26 -3.25
C LEU A 314 6.63 -2.93 -4.75
N PRO A 315 6.12 -3.79 -5.67
CA PRO A 315 6.31 -3.60 -7.11
C PRO A 315 5.84 -2.24 -7.63
N LEU A 316 4.66 -1.77 -7.21
CA LEU A 316 4.14 -0.47 -7.64
C LEU A 316 5.04 0.68 -7.20
N ALA A 317 5.53 0.65 -5.95
CA ALA A 317 6.43 1.67 -5.43
C ALA A 317 7.76 1.67 -6.19
N ILE A 318 8.30 0.47 -6.49
CA ILE A 318 9.53 0.29 -7.26
C ILE A 318 9.37 0.81 -8.69
N GLU A 319 8.26 0.51 -9.37
CA GLU A 319 7.98 1.01 -10.73
C GLU A 319 7.90 2.54 -10.77
N LEU A 320 7.24 3.16 -9.76
CA LEU A 320 7.16 4.60 -9.63
C LEU A 320 8.53 5.24 -9.34
N ALA A 321 9.32 4.61 -8.47
CA ALA A 321 10.67 5.06 -8.13
C ALA A 321 11.61 4.95 -9.34
N ALA A 322 11.57 3.85 -10.08
CA ALA A 322 12.37 3.67 -11.29
C ALA A 322 12.04 4.71 -12.37
N ALA A 323 10.75 5.03 -12.56
CA ALA A 323 10.34 6.10 -13.48
C ALA A 323 10.88 7.48 -13.06
N ARG A 324 10.99 7.74 -11.74
CA ARG A 324 11.58 8.98 -11.22
C ARG A 324 13.10 8.97 -11.30
N ALA A 325 13.76 7.84 -11.05
CA ALA A 325 15.20 7.71 -11.17
C ALA A 325 15.68 7.99 -12.61
N ALA A 326 14.90 7.58 -13.62
CA ALA A 326 15.19 7.88 -15.01
C ALA A 326 15.19 9.39 -15.35
N VAL A 327 14.45 10.20 -14.58
CA VAL A 327 14.32 11.66 -14.82
C VAL A 327 15.25 12.47 -13.91
N LEU A 328 15.34 12.11 -12.62
CA LEU A 328 16.05 12.88 -11.60
C LEU A 328 17.46 12.35 -11.30
N GLY A 329 17.77 11.12 -11.74
CA GLY A 329 18.95 10.38 -11.29
C GLY A 329 18.69 9.65 -9.97
N ILE A 330 19.41 8.52 -9.77
CA ILE A 330 19.22 7.65 -8.60
C ILE A 330 19.75 8.27 -7.32
N ASP A 331 20.81 9.09 -7.39
CA ASP A 331 21.41 9.77 -6.24
C ASP A 331 20.40 10.74 -5.59
N VAL A 332 19.74 11.55 -6.42
CA VAL A 332 18.72 12.50 -5.96
C VAL A 332 17.51 11.77 -5.39
N LEU A 333 17.07 10.72 -6.06
CA LEU A 333 15.96 9.90 -5.56
C LEU A 333 16.28 9.28 -4.21
N ALA A 334 17.45 8.64 -4.06
CA ALA A 334 17.87 7.99 -2.82
C ALA A 334 18.02 8.97 -1.66
N ALA A 335 18.53 10.20 -1.91
CA ALA A 335 18.68 11.23 -0.89
C ALA A 335 17.34 11.78 -0.38
N HIS A 336 16.32 11.84 -1.22
CA HIS A 336 15.05 12.50 -0.89
C HIS A 336 13.89 11.53 -0.68
N LEU A 337 14.12 10.23 -0.71
CA LEU A 337 13.06 9.23 -0.59
C LEU A 337 12.40 9.24 0.81
N ASP A 338 13.16 9.59 1.85
CA ASP A 338 12.66 9.65 3.24
C ASP A 338 11.79 10.88 3.50
N ASP A 339 12.07 12.00 2.81
CA ASP A 339 11.39 13.27 3.06
C ASP A 339 10.10 13.44 2.27
N HIS A 340 9.91 12.71 1.17
CA HIS A 340 8.80 12.98 0.25
C HIS A 340 8.18 11.73 -0.38
N PHE A 341 7.26 11.08 0.35
CA PHE A 341 6.29 10.15 -0.23
C PHE A 341 5.57 10.74 -1.49
N ARG A 342 5.49 12.06 -1.57
CA ARG A 342 4.96 12.82 -2.71
C ARG A 342 5.80 12.70 -3.98
N LEU A 343 7.08 12.28 -3.89
CA LEU A 343 7.93 12.08 -5.07
C LEU A 343 7.49 10.88 -5.91
N LEU A 344 6.81 9.90 -5.31
CA LEU A 344 6.36 8.69 -6.01
C LEU A 344 5.04 8.95 -6.77
N THR A 345 5.11 9.89 -7.71
CA THR A 345 4.06 10.23 -8.68
C THR A 345 4.53 9.88 -10.09
N GLY A 346 3.63 9.74 -11.06
CA GLY A 346 4.00 9.52 -12.46
C GLY A 346 3.85 8.09 -12.96
N GLY A 347 2.91 7.32 -12.39
CA GLY A 347 2.49 6.03 -12.94
C GLY A 347 1.93 6.15 -14.36
N PHE A 348 1.73 5.03 -15.02
CA PHE A 348 1.20 4.97 -16.39
C PHE A 348 -0.14 5.71 -16.48
N ARG A 349 -0.28 6.63 -17.44
CA ARG A 349 -1.53 7.38 -17.68
C ARG A 349 -2.72 6.47 -18.02
N THR A 350 -2.45 5.24 -18.47
CA THR A 350 -3.45 4.21 -18.77
C THR A 350 -3.84 3.38 -17.56
N ALA A 351 -3.13 3.52 -16.43
CA ALA A 351 -3.47 2.84 -15.19
C ALA A 351 -4.71 3.46 -14.54
N LEU A 352 -5.39 2.68 -13.70
CA LEU A 352 -6.49 3.20 -12.87
C LEU A 352 -6.00 4.39 -12.03
N PRO A 353 -6.82 5.45 -11.82
CA PRO A 353 -6.40 6.66 -11.10
C PRO A 353 -5.73 6.37 -9.75
N ARG A 354 -6.20 5.35 -9.01
CA ARG A 354 -5.62 4.90 -7.74
C ARG A 354 -4.24 4.24 -7.87
N HIS A 355 -3.82 3.82 -9.06
CA HIS A 355 -2.52 3.23 -9.33
C HIS A 355 -1.56 4.20 -10.03
N GLN A 356 -1.99 5.42 -10.30
CA GLN A 356 -1.13 6.43 -10.94
C GLN A 356 -0.14 7.04 -9.97
N THR A 357 -0.44 7.02 -8.68
CA THR A 357 0.47 7.44 -7.61
C THR A 357 0.35 6.51 -6.41
N LEU A 358 1.43 6.37 -5.66
CA LEU A 358 1.41 5.60 -4.43
C LEU A 358 0.45 6.24 -3.39
N GLN A 359 0.40 7.55 -3.34
CA GLN A 359 -0.54 8.31 -2.51
C GLN A 359 -1.99 7.96 -2.83
N ALA A 360 -2.40 8.00 -4.11
CA ALA A 360 -3.76 7.69 -4.50
C ALA A 360 -4.18 6.25 -4.14
N MET A 361 -3.24 5.31 -4.18
CA MET A 361 -3.46 3.94 -3.74
C MET A 361 -3.74 3.86 -2.22
N TYR A 362 -2.94 4.59 -1.41
CA TYR A 362 -3.15 4.63 0.04
C TYR A 362 -4.40 5.41 0.41
N ASP A 363 -4.71 6.54 -0.26
CA ASP A 363 -5.94 7.31 -0.05
C ASP A 363 -7.20 6.46 -0.32
N TRP A 364 -7.15 5.65 -1.36
CA TRP A 364 -8.22 4.68 -1.64
C TRP A 364 -8.37 3.67 -0.50
N SER A 365 -7.25 3.09 -0.05
CA SER A 365 -7.22 2.14 1.05
C SER A 365 -7.78 2.73 2.34
N TYR A 366 -7.33 3.94 2.67
CA TYR A 366 -7.71 4.65 3.88
C TYR A 366 -9.20 5.02 3.91
N ARG A 367 -9.79 5.32 2.76
CA ARG A 367 -11.24 5.58 2.61
C ARG A 367 -12.10 4.36 2.92
N LEU A 368 -11.60 3.15 2.67
CA LEU A 368 -12.31 1.89 2.96
C LEU A 368 -12.26 1.49 4.44
N LEU A 369 -11.46 2.18 5.26
CA LEU A 369 -11.35 1.92 6.69
C LEU A 369 -12.48 2.59 7.47
N GLY A 370 -12.93 1.93 8.54
CA GLY A 370 -13.76 2.53 9.58
C GLY A 370 -12.99 3.56 10.42
N ASP A 371 -13.69 4.34 11.23
CA ASP A 371 -13.07 5.43 12.00
C ASP A 371 -12.06 4.91 13.03
N SER A 372 -12.35 3.80 13.73
CA SER A 372 -11.42 3.15 14.66
C SER A 372 -10.18 2.62 13.95
N GLU A 373 -10.34 2.05 12.76
CA GLU A 373 -9.22 1.56 11.94
C GLU A 373 -8.33 2.70 11.43
N ARG A 374 -8.95 3.82 11.01
CA ARG A 374 -8.21 5.04 10.61
C ARG A 374 -7.42 5.61 11.77
N LEU A 375 -8.05 5.70 12.95
CA LEU A 375 -7.40 6.16 14.17
C LEU A 375 -6.20 5.29 14.51
N LEU A 376 -6.42 3.97 14.58
CA LEU A 376 -5.36 3.02 14.93
C LEU A 376 -4.22 3.08 13.92
N LEU A 377 -4.51 3.01 12.61
CA LEU A 377 -3.49 3.03 11.57
C LEU A 377 -2.58 4.26 11.65
N ARG A 378 -3.15 5.47 11.79
CA ARG A 378 -2.34 6.69 11.85
C ARG A 378 -1.50 6.77 13.11
N TRP A 379 -2.02 6.30 14.27
CA TRP A 379 -1.28 6.29 15.53
C TRP A 379 -0.15 5.26 15.55
N LEU A 380 -0.33 4.12 14.87
CA LEU A 380 0.74 3.13 14.70
C LEU A 380 1.91 3.64 13.84
N GLY A 381 1.73 4.72 13.10
CA GLY A 381 2.79 5.37 12.30
C GLY A 381 4.00 5.82 13.12
N VAL A 382 3.87 6.04 14.43
CA VAL A 382 5.00 6.45 15.30
C VAL A 382 6.05 5.34 15.48
N PHE A 383 5.64 4.07 15.35
CA PHE A 383 6.56 2.95 15.45
C PHE A 383 7.47 2.87 14.22
N ARG A 384 8.76 2.78 14.45
CA ARG A 384 9.77 2.64 13.39
C ARG A 384 10.03 1.19 13.00
N ASP A 385 9.95 0.31 13.99
CA ASP A 385 10.15 -1.14 13.86
C ASP A 385 8.89 -1.91 14.26
N SER A 386 9.03 -3.21 14.47
CA SER A 386 7.95 -4.03 14.99
C SER A 386 7.58 -3.63 16.43
N PHE A 387 6.33 -3.88 16.82
CA PHE A 387 5.78 -3.50 18.11
C PHE A 387 4.86 -4.59 18.66
N SER A 388 4.74 -4.63 19.99
CA SER A 388 3.86 -5.55 20.69
C SER A 388 2.44 -4.98 20.84
N ILE A 389 1.51 -5.85 21.19
CA ILE A 389 0.14 -5.43 21.49
C ILE A 389 0.06 -4.52 22.72
N ASP A 390 0.95 -4.73 23.72
CA ASP A 390 1.02 -3.89 24.91
C ASP A 390 1.49 -2.47 24.59
N ALA A 391 2.39 -2.33 23.62
CA ALA A 391 2.78 -1.03 23.09
C ALA A 391 1.57 -0.32 22.43
N VAL A 392 0.78 -1.05 21.64
CA VAL A 392 -0.44 -0.49 21.03
C VAL A 392 -1.44 -0.04 22.08
N ARG A 393 -1.70 -0.85 23.11
CA ARG A 393 -2.58 -0.51 24.24
C ARG A 393 -2.13 0.77 24.94
N ALA A 394 -0.85 0.87 25.25
CA ALA A 394 -0.31 2.02 25.96
C ALA A 394 -0.44 3.32 25.15
N ILE A 395 -0.25 3.25 23.83
CA ILE A 395 -0.26 4.43 22.96
C ILE A 395 -1.68 4.86 22.58
N VAL A 396 -2.56 3.91 22.27
CA VAL A 396 -3.90 4.19 21.72
C VAL A 396 -5.00 4.07 22.78
N GLY A 397 -4.77 3.42 23.92
CA GLY A 397 -5.76 3.18 24.97
C GLY A 397 -6.42 4.45 25.55
N THR A 398 -5.75 5.60 25.45
CA THR A 398 -6.32 6.90 25.87
C THR A 398 -7.36 7.46 24.91
N LYS A 399 -7.60 6.81 23.76
CA LYS A 399 -8.49 7.30 22.68
C LYS A 399 -9.91 6.72 22.74
N GLY A 400 -10.27 6.07 23.84
CA GLY A 400 -11.63 5.59 24.08
C GLY A 400 -11.98 4.26 23.41
N LEU A 401 -11.00 3.54 22.86
CA LEU A 401 -11.19 2.16 22.39
C LEU A 401 -11.11 1.21 23.59
N THR A 402 -12.08 0.32 23.70
CA THR A 402 -12.00 -0.82 24.62
C THR A 402 -10.94 -1.82 24.15
N ASP A 403 -10.44 -2.67 25.06
CA ASP A 403 -9.47 -3.73 24.69
C ASP A 403 -10.00 -4.67 23.59
N ALA A 404 -11.29 -5.01 23.62
CA ALA A 404 -11.91 -5.84 22.60
C ALA A 404 -11.93 -5.15 21.23
N GLU A 405 -12.35 -3.89 21.18
CA GLU A 405 -12.37 -3.08 19.95
C GLU A 405 -10.96 -2.87 19.38
N LEU A 406 -9.96 -2.69 20.24
CA LEU A 406 -8.57 -2.54 19.82
C LEU A 406 -8.04 -3.83 19.18
N LEU A 407 -8.32 -4.99 19.77
CA LEU A 407 -7.95 -6.30 19.25
C LEU A 407 -8.62 -6.58 17.90
N ASP A 408 -9.92 -6.33 17.80
CA ASP A 408 -10.68 -6.51 16.58
C ASP A 408 -10.18 -5.57 15.46
N THR A 409 -9.92 -4.30 15.81
CA THR A 409 -9.39 -3.32 14.87
C THR A 409 -7.99 -3.70 14.37
N LEU A 410 -7.13 -4.17 15.27
CA LEU A 410 -5.79 -4.65 14.94
C LEU A 410 -5.85 -5.87 14.00
N ALA A 411 -6.70 -6.85 14.33
CA ALA A 411 -6.93 -8.02 13.49
C ALA A 411 -7.47 -7.64 12.10
N SER A 412 -8.38 -6.66 12.05
CA SER A 412 -8.90 -6.14 10.79
C SER A 412 -7.81 -5.47 9.93
N LEU A 413 -6.93 -4.65 10.53
CA LEU A 413 -5.81 -4.05 9.79
C LEU A 413 -4.83 -5.09 9.25
N VAL A 414 -4.58 -6.17 10.00
CA VAL A 414 -3.78 -7.32 9.53
C VAL A 414 -4.50 -8.03 8.38
N ALA A 415 -5.79 -8.31 8.52
CA ALA A 415 -6.60 -8.94 7.48
C ALA A 415 -6.60 -8.12 6.18
N LYS A 416 -6.65 -6.77 6.28
CA LYS A 416 -6.58 -5.83 5.15
C LYS A 416 -5.17 -5.61 4.61
N SER A 417 -4.18 -6.38 5.08
CA SER A 417 -2.78 -6.30 4.65
C SER A 417 -2.15 -4.89 4.81
N LEU A 418 -2.61 -4.13 5.81
CA LEU A 418 -2.04 -2.84 6.21
C LEU A 418 -1.04 -2.99 7.37
N LEU A 419 -1.13 -4.10 8.11
CA LEU A 419 -0.17 -4.56 9.10
C LEU A 419 0.30 -5.96 8.73
N SER A 420 1.55 -6.28 9.03
CA SER A 420 2.09 -7.64 8.95
C SER A 420 2.40 -8.17 10.35
N LEU A 421 2.23 -9.48 10.52
CA LEU A 421 2.72 -10.20 11.69
C LEU A 421 4.20 -10.54 11.45
N ASP A 422 5.03 -10.17 12.39
CA ASP A 422 6.44 -10.53 12.41
C ASP A 422 6.57 -11.89 13.12
N GLY A 423 6.72 -12.96 12.32
CA GLY A 423 6.71 -14.33 12.82
C GLY A 423 8.09 -14.77 13.27
N GLY A 424 8.31 -14.93 14.57
CA GLY A 424 9.57 -15.52 15.02
C GLY A 424 9.84 -15.55 16.50
N HIS A 425 8.92 -15.10 17.37
CA HIS A 425 9.18 -14.96 18.80
C HIS A 425 8.01 -15.45 19.63
N ASP A 426 8.21 -15.66 20.93
CA ASP A 426 7.22 -16.20 21.88
C ASP A 426 5.91 -15.39 21.96
N ALA A 427 5.92 -14.13 21.51
CA ALA A 427 4.72 -13.29 21.44
C ALA A 427 4.57 -12.66 20.06
N PRO A 428 3.33 -12.52 19.52
CA PRO A 428 3.07 -11.92 18.22
C PRO A 428 3.49 -10.43 18.22
N ARG A 429 4.26 -10.05 17.22
CA ARG A 429 4.64 -8.67 16.97
C ARG A 429 4.04 -8.21 15.65
N TYR A 430 3.77 -6.92 15.56
CA TYR A 430 3.15 -6.29 14.40
C TYR A 430 4.14 -5.31 13.77
N ARG A 431 4.04 -5.14 12.46
CA ARG A 431 4.89 -4.22 11.71
C ARG A 431 4.11 -3.52 10.61
N LEU A 432 4.34 -2.22 10.46
CA LEU A 432 3.94 -1.47 9.27
C LEU A 432 5.01 -1.59 8.19
N LEU A 433 4.60 -1.76 6.94
CA LEU A 433 5.51 -1.52 5.82
C LEU A 433 5.97 -0.06 5.86
N THR A 434 7.23 0.20 5.45
CA THR A 434 7.81 1.56 5.47
C THR A 434 6.93 2.57 4.72
N THR A 435 6.40 2.16 3.57
CA THR A 435 5.50 2.98 2.76
C THR A 435 4.14 3.21 3.43
N THR A 436 3.58 2.19 4.11
CA THR A 436 2.34 2.32 4.91
C THR A 436 2.57 3.23 6.11
N ARG A 437 3.72 3.09 6.78
CA ARG A 437 4.12 3.94 7.90
C ARG A 437 4.24 5.40 7.50
N ALA A 438 4.92 5.69 6.39
CA ALA A 438 5.07 7.06 5.88
C ALA A 438 3.70 7.72 5.60
N TYR A 439 2.76 6.96 5.01
CA TYR A 439 1.40 7.41 4.80
C TYR A 439 0.65 7.63 6.12
N ALA A 440 0.78 6.71 7.08
CA ALA A 440 0.17 6.82 8.41
C ALA A 440 0.65 8.07 9.16
N LEU A 441 1.97 8.37 9.13
CA LEU A 441 2.54 9.59 9.70
C LEU A 441 1.98 10.85 9.03
N GLN A 442 1.84 10.87 7.72
CA GLN A 442 1.23 11.99 7.01
C GLN A 442 -0.23 12.20 7.45
N GLN A 443 -1.01 11.12 7.64
CA GLN A 443 -2.36 11.23 8.15
C GLN A 443 -2.40 11.69 9.61
N LEU A 444 -1.44 11.27 10.43
CA LEU A 444 -1.29 11.73 11.81
C LEU A 444 -1.00 13.24 11.85
N GLU A 445 -0.12 13.73 10.98
CA GLU A 445 0.20 15.15 10.81
C GLU A 445 -1.02 15.96 10.35
N ASN A 446 -1.72 15.48 9.31
CA ASN A 446 -2.93 16.13 8.79
C ASN A 446 -4.04 16.27 9.84
N ASN A 447 -4.06 15.40 10.85
CA ASN A 447 -5.01 15.45 11.97
C ASN A 447 -4.47 16.23 13.19
N GLY A 448 -3.24 16.76 13.15
CA GLY A 448 -2.63 17.50 14.27
C GLY A 448 -2.32 16.64 15.50
N GLU A 449 -2.19 15.31 15.34
CA GLU A 449 -2.03 14.35 16.45
C GLU A 449 -0.58 13.94 16.70
N CYS A 450 0.39 14.42 15.92
CA CYS A 450 1.80 13.99 15.97
C CYS A 450 2.42 14.10 17.35
N ALA A 451 2.28 15.26 18.02
CA ALA A 451 2.90 15.47 19.32
C ALA A 451 2.32 14.55 20.39
N ALA A 452 0.99 14.33 20.38
CA ALA A 452 0.33 13.46 21.34
C ALA A 452 0.74 11.98 21.15
N ALA A 453 0.79 11.50 19.91
CA ALA A 453 1.19 10.14 19.61
C ALA A 453 2.67 9.88 19.94
N ALA A 454 3.55 10.82 19.59
CA ALA A 454 4.98 10.71 19.86
C ALA A 454 5.29 10.78 21.38
N LEU A 455 4.57 11.62 22.13
CA LEU A 455 4.68 11.66 23.60
C LEU A 455 4.22 10.34 24.22
N ALA A 456 3.08 9.79 23.79
CA ALA A 456 2.61 8.49 24.28
C ALA A 456 3.60 7.37 23.98
N HIS A 457 4.21 7.38 22.80
CA HIS A 457 5.25 6.45 22.38
C HIS A 457 6.51 6.56 23.28
N ALA A 458 7.01 7.77 23.50
CA ALA A 458 8.18 7.99 24.34
C ALA A 458 7.93 7.59 25.82
N ASN A 459 6.76 7.92 26.36
CA ASN A 459 6.35 7.54 27.71
C ASN A 459 6.23 6.02 27.88
N TYR A 460 5.71 5.32 26.87
CA TYR A 460 5.65 3.86 26.91
C TYR A 460 7.04 3.25 27.04
N PHE A 461 7.99 3.67 26.20
CA PHE A 461 9.35 3.13 26.25
C PHE A 461 10.09 3.56 27.52
N GLN A 462 9.87 4.76 28.02
CA GLN A 462 10.39 5.17 29.30
C GLN A 462 9.91 4.23 30.42
N THR A 463 8.62 3.94 30.48
CA THR A 463 8.04 3.04 31.48
C THR A 463 8.56 1.62 31.32
N LEU A 464 8.58 1.10 30.10
CA LEU A 464 9.05 -0.25 29.78
C LEU A 464 10.48 -0.48 30.29
N PHE A 465 11.40 0.44 30.01
CA PHE A 465 12.80 0.30 30.39
C PHE A 465 13.09 0.68 31.85
N SER A 466 12.24 1.47 32.50
CA SER A 466 12.35 1.77 33.92
C SER A 466 11.89 0.62 34.79
N LEU A 467 10.93 -0.21 34.33
CA LEU A 467 10.40 -1.35 35.08
C LEU A 467 11.15 -2.67 34.83
N ALA A 468 12.01 -2.73 33.79
CA ALA A 468 12.79 -3.93 33.53
C ALA A 468 13.68 -4.26 34.74
N PRO A 469 13.65 -5.50 35.27
CA PRO A 469 14.41 -5.87 36.48
C PRO A 469 15.89 -5.59 36.27
N GLY A 470 16.47 -4.82 37.18
CA GLY A 470 17.92 -4.70 37.29
C GLY A 470 18.51 -6.06 37.61
N GLU A 471 19.76 -6.31 37.21
CA GLU A 471 20.55 -7.46 37.56
C GLU A 471 20.64 -7.56 39.11
N GLY A 472 19.83 -8.40 39.73
CA GLY A 472 19.85 -8.52 41.21
C GLY A 472 18.63 -9.23 41.77
N GLY A 473 18.33 -10.43 41.28
CA GLY A 473 17.33 -11.31 41.87
C GLY A 473 17.75 -12.76 41.69
N GLU A 474 18.63 -13.25 42.56
CA GLU A 474 18.83 -14.68 42.77
C GLU A 474 17.51 -15.28 43.30
N GLY A 475 16.90 -16.15 42.55
CA GLY A 475 15.87 -17.06 43.07
C GLY A 475 14.61 -17.17 42.22
N GLY A 476 14.48 -18.28 41.55
CA GLY A 476 13.21 -18.83 41.14
C GLY A 476 13.10 -19.18 39.66
N ASP A 477 12.80 -20.42 39.41
CA ASP A 477 12.48 -21.10 38.15
C ASP A 477 11.31 -20.42 37.39
N SER A 478 11.54 -19.23 36.85
CA SER A 478 10.60 -18.56 35.94
C SER A 478 11.18 -18.54 34.53
N PRO A 479 10.37 -18.69 33.47
CA PRO A 479 10.84 -18.64 32.11
C PRO A 479 11.62 -17.33 31.91
N ARG A 480 12.89 -17.44 31.47
CA ARG A 480 13.92 -16.41 31.30
C ARG A 480 13.34 -15.01 31.19
N ALA A 481 13.44 -14.23 32.30
CA ALA A 481 13.21 -12.78 32.21
C ALA A 481 14.17 -12.23 31.15
N GLU A 482 13.66 -11.63 30.14
CA GLU A 482 14.45 -11.02 29.07
C GLU A 482 15.38 -9.96 29.70
N SER A 483 16.67 -10.01 29.37
CA SER A 483 17.60 -9.01 29.85
C SER A 483 17.23 -7.62 29.27
N ARG A 484 17.52 -6.56 30.04
CA ARG A 484 17.32 -5.18 29.55
C ARG A 484 18.03 -4.96 28.22
N LEU A 485 19.19 -5.57 28.04
CA LEU A 485 19.98 -5.46 26.81
C LEU A 485 19.28 -6.07 25.62
N ASP A 486 18.65 -7.24 25.78
CA ASP A 486 17.89 -7.89 24.71
C ASP A 486 16.62 -7.09 24.36
N ALA A 487 15.96 -6.51 25.36
CA ALA A 487 14.81 -5.63 25.15
C ALA A 487 15.22 -4.36 24.38
N VAL A 488 16.33 -3.71 24.75
CA VAL A 488 16.87 -2.54 24.04
C VAL A 488 17.26 -2.91 22.60
N ARG A 489 17.91 -4.06 22.40
CA ARG A 489 18.28 -4.53 21.06
C ARG A 489 17.05 -4.72 20.16
N ARG A 490 16.00 -5.32 20.70
CA ARG A 490 14.75 -5.59 19.98
C ARG A 490 13.98 -4.31 19.63
N GLU A 491 13.99 -3.32 20.52
CA GLU A 491 13.24 -2.07 20.37
C GLU A 491 14.10 -0.91 19.84
N LEU A 492 15.30 -1.19 19.33
CA LEU A 492 16.31 -0.17 19.01
C LEU A 492 15.81 0.91 18.06
N GLY A 493 15.08 0.56 17.00
CA GLY A 493 14.51 1.54 16.07
C GLY A 493 13.41 2.39 16.69
N ASN A 494 12.56 1.79 17.51
CA ASN A 494 11.52 2.51 18.25
C ASN A 494 12.12 3.45 19.31
N LEU A 495 13.17 2.98 20.01
CA LEU A 495 13.93 3.78 20.97
C LEU A 495 14.58 5.00 20.30
N ARG A 496 15.22 4.80 19.14
CA ARG A 496 15.80 5.89 18.34
C ARG A 496 14.74 6.93 18.00
N ALA A 497 13.56 6.49 17.52
CA ALA A 497 12.47 7.38 17.17
C ALA A 497 11.97 8.18 18.40
N ALA A 498 11.86 7.55 19.56
CA ALA A 498 11.45 8.21 20.80
C ALA A 498 12.47 9.28 21.25
N LEU A 499 13.76 8.95 21.24
CA LEU A 499 14.82 9.89 21.60
C LEU A 499 14.95 11.04 20.58
N ASP A 500 14.87 10.76 19.29
CA ASP A 500 14.93 11.78 18.23
C ASP A 500 13.80 12.80 18.39
N TRP A 501 12.57 12.31 18.68
CA TRP A 501 11.44 13.21 18.93
C TRP A 501 11.61 13.98 20.24
N ALA A 502 12.00 13.31 21.32
CA ALA A 502 12.07 13.91 22.66
C ALA A 502 13.03 15.11 22.71
N PHE A 503 14.14 15.05 21.96
CA PHE A 503 15.13 16.14 21.85
C PHE A 503 14.90 17.05 20.63
N SER A 504 13.78 16.90 19.92
CA SER A 504 13.40 17.83 18.85
C SER A 504 12.80 19.13 19.44
N PRO A 505 12.70 20.22 18.65
CA PRO A 505 12.10 21.50 19.10
C PRO A 505 10.66 21.37 19.63
N ASN A 506 9.91 20.36 19.17
CA ASN A 506 8.53 20.10 19.59
C ASN A 506 8.43 18.91 20.55
N GLY A 507 9.56 18.43 21.07
CA GLY A 507 9.67 17.27 21.93
C GLY A 507 9.51 17.58 23.42
N ASN A 508 9.76 16.57 24.24
CA ASN A 508 9.78 16.68 25.71
C ASN A 508 11.12 16.19 26.24
N ALA A 509 12.00 17.14 26.57
CA ALA A 509 13.36 16.87 27.03
C ALA A 509 13.37 16.07 28.35
N GLU A 510 12.41 16.26 29.28
CA GLU A 510 12.35 15.49 30.52
C GLU A 510 12.16 14.01 30.27
N VAL A 511 11.21 13.66 29.39
CA VAL A 511 10.98 12.28 28.97
C VAL A 511 12.22 11.73 28.25
N GLY A 512 12.84 12.55 27.38
CA GLY A 512 14.06 12.19 26.66
C GLY A 512 15.23 11.86 27.57
N ILE A 513 15.47 12.69 28.59
CA ILE A 513 16.54 12.50 29.57
C ILE A 513 16.29 11.23 30.39
N ALA A 514 15.07 11.04 30.89
CA ALA A 514 14.72 9.86 31.67
C ALA A 514 14.90 8.56 30.85
N LEU A 515 14.45 8.56 29.60
CA LEU A 515 14.61 7.45 28.67
C LEU A 515 16.11 7.21 28.33
N ALA A 516 16.85 8.27 28.03
CA ALA A 516 18.27 8.20 27.70
C ALA A 516 19.10 7.66 28.86
N ALA A 517 18.85 8.10 30.12
CA ALA A 517 19.58 7.65 31.30
C ALA A 517 19.51 6.13 31.54
N VAL A 518 18.42 5.49 31.09
CA VAL A 518 18.22 4.04 31.24
C VAL A 518 18.72 3.25 30.03
N THR A 519 18.65 3.80 28.85
CA THR A 519 18.87 3.05 27.59
C THR A 519 20.21 3.34 26.93
N VAL A 520 20.74 4.56 27.05
CA VAL A 520 22.03 4.93 26.43
C VAL A 520 23.21 4.09 26.93
N PRO A 521 23.34 3.75 28.22
CA PRO A 521 24.37 2.82 28.66
C PRO A 521 24.33 1.48 27.91
N CYS A 522 23.15 0.93 27.66
CA CYS A 522 22.99 -0.33 26.90
C CYS A 522 23.49 -0.25 25.44
N LEU A 523 23.54 0.94 24.86
CA LEU A 523 24.10 1.12 23.51
C LEU A 523 25.61 0.83 23.50
N PHE A 524 26.30 1.15 24.57
CA PHE A 524 27.71 0.82 24.71
C PHE A 524 27.92 -0.71 24.75
N ASP A 525 27.10 -1.41 25.56
CA ASP A 525 27.14 -2.87 25.68
C ASP A 525 26.74 -3.57 24.36
N LEU A 526 25.93 -2.91 23.52
CA LEU A 526 25.60 -3.35 22.18
C LEU A 526 26.67 -3.03 21.12
N ALA A 527 27.84 -2.52 21.54
CA ALA A 527 28.93 -2.06 20.68
C ALA A 527 28.54 -0.89 19.73
N LEU A 528 27.49 -0.13 20.04
CA LEU A 528 27.06 1.08 19.34
C LEU A 528 27.71 2.33 19.96
N VAL A 529 29.05 2.32 20.05
CA VAL A 529 29.84 3.28 20.84
C VAL A 529 29.66 4.72 20.39
N ASP A 530 29.68 4.98 19.09
CA ASP A 530 29.51 6.35 18.55
C ASP A 530 28.10 6.88 18.80
N GLU A 531 27.06 6.02 18.68
CA GLU A 531 25.70 6.39 18.99
C GLU A 531 25.51 6.64 20.49
N CYS A 532 26.10 5.79 21.35
CA CYS A 532 26.13 5.99 22.81
C CYS A 532 26.70 7.38 23.15
N ARG A 533 27.86 7.72 22.59
CA ARG A 533 28.53 9.01 22.81
C ARG A 533 27.63 10.17 22.40
N GLU A 534 27.06 10.13 21.20
CA GLU A 534 26.26 11.24 20.67
C GLU A 534 24.94 11.39 21.45
N ARG A 535 24.24 10.29 21.75
CA ARG A 535 22.99 10.33 22.54
C ARG A 535 23.22 10.83 23.97
N ALA A 536 24.30 10.39 24.61
CA ALA A 536 24.68 10.89 25.95
C ALA A 536 24.98 12.39 25.89
N ARG A 537 25.72 12.87 24.89
CA ARG A 537 26.03 14.29 24.70
C ARG A 537 24.75 15.13 24.57
N VAL A 538 23.84 14.75 23.67
CA VAL A 538 22.59 15.46 23.46
C VAL A 538 21.75 15.55 24.75
N ALA A 539 21.63 14.44 25.48
CA ALA A 539 20.90 14.42 26.74
C ALA A 539 21.54 15.30 27.81
N LEU A 540 22.88 15.26 27.94
CA LEU A 540 23.63 16.10 28.89
C LEU A 540 23.54 17.60 28.54
N ASP A 541 23.54 17.94 27.25
CA ASP A 541 23.37 19.33 26.81
C ASP A 541 21.96 19.85 27.13
N ALA A 542 20.91 19.02 26.92
CA ALA A 542 19.53 19.37 27.29
C ALA A 542 19.36 19.59 28.81
N MET A 543 20.11 18.89 29.63
CA MET A 543 20.08 19.05 31.11
C MET A 543 20.67 20.35 31.62
N ARG A 544 21.45 21.09 30.82
CA ARG A 544 22.06 22.37 31.24
C ARG A 544 21.04 23.47 31.48
N GLU A 545 19.91 23.40 30.81
CA GLU A 545 18.83 24.40 30.88
C GLU A 545 17.77 24.07 31.94
N MET A 546 17.94 22.93 32.67
CA MET A 546 16.96 22.43 33.65
C MET A 546 17.41 22.65 35.07
N SER A 547 16.46 22.92 35.97
CA SER A 547 16.72 23.04 37.42
C SER A 547 17.11 21.70 38.02
N ASP A 548 18.15 21.66 38.86
CA ASP A 548 18.65 20.44 39.49
C ASP A 548 17.61 19.83 40.44
N THR A 549 17.21 18.60 40.12
CA THR A 549 16.42 17.73 40.99
C THR A 549 17.21 16.46 41.29
N HIS A 550 16.88 15.72 42.35
CA HIS A 550 17.57 14.49 42.71
C HIS A 550 17.52 13.44 41.56
N ALA A 551 16.39 13.31 40.88
CA ALA A 551 16.22 12.42 39.73
C ALA A 551 17.12 12.82 38.53
N LEU A 552 17.32 14.12 38.31
CA LEU A 552 18.23 14.63 37.30
C LEU A 552 19.71 14.40 37.65
N ALA A 553 20.07 14.42 38.94
CA ALA A 553 21.44 14.13 39.39
C ALA A 553 21.83 12.67 39.05
N ASP A 554 20.97 11.70 39.36
CA ASP A 554 21.20 10.28 39.04
C ASP A 554 21.27 10.04 37.52
N ALA A 555 20.32 10.60 36.75
CA ALA A 555 20.35 10.54 35.29
C ALA A 555 21.63 11.14 34.70
N ARG A 556 22.09 12.28 35.27
CA ARG A 556 23.31 12.96 34.85
C ARG A 556 24.55 12.09 35.13
N ALA A 557 24.61 11.43 36.26
CA ALA A 557 25.73 10.54 36.61
C ALA A 557 25.82 9.37 35.62
N ARG A 558 24.72 8.69 35.34
CA ARG A 558 24.67 7.58 34.36
C ARG A 558 25.07 8.02 32.96
N LEU A 559 24.56 9.15 32.47
CA LEU A 559 24.87 9.67 31.13
C LEU A 559 26.32 10.14 31.02
N ARG A 560 26.91 10.75 32.09
CA ARG A 560 28.33 11.11 32.13
C ARG A 560 29.23 9.89 32.07
N ALA A 561 28.89 8.82 32.82
CA ALA A 561 29.62 7.56 32.79
C ALA A 561 29.60 6.92 31.40
N ALA A 562 28.43 6.82 30.75
CA ALA A 562 28.29 6.29 29.42
C ALA A 562 29.08 7.13 28.36
N TYR A 563 29.04 8.45 28.48
CA TYR A 563 29.79 9.35 27.61
C TYR A 563 31.31 9.19 27.77
N ALA A 564 31.80 9.09 29.05
CA ALA A 564 33.21 8.90 29.36
C ALA A 564 33.73 7.56 28.84
N ALA A 565 32.98 6.47 29.06
CA ALA A 565 33.31 5.13 28.56
C ALA A 565 33.42 5.12 27.02
N ALA A 566 32.42 5.70 26.31
CA ALA A 566 32.42 5.77 24.86
C ALA A 566 33.60 6.61 24.31
N ARG A 567 33.96 7.71 24.98
CA ARG A 567 35.16 8.51 24.64
C ARG A 567 36.47 7.74 24.83
N ALA A 568 36.63 7.04 25.93
CA ALA A 568 37.83 6.24 26.22
C ALA A 568 38.02 5.15 25.15
N HIS A 569 36.95 4.48 24.77
CA HIS A 569 36.98 3.44 23.72
C HIS A 569 37.40 3.98 22.36
N THR A 570 36.88 5.14 21.95
CA THR A 570 37.22 5.77 20.65
C THR A 570 38.63 6.37 20.62
N ALA A 571 39.18 6.74 21.75
CA ALA A 571 40.54 7.31 21.86
C ALA A 571 41.69 6.29 21.84
N GLY A 572 41.39 4.98 21.75
CA GLY A 572 42.42 3.92 21.68
C GLY A 572 43.23 3.73 22.98
N SER A 573 42.73 4.19 24.12
CA SER A 573 43.46 4.18 25.42
C SER A 573 43.08 2.96 26.27
N THR A 574 43.98 2.00 26.34
CA THR A 574 44.27 1.04 27.42
C THR A 574 43.20 0.09 27.97
N PRO A 575 43.63 -1.16 28.41
CA PRO A 575 42.74 -2.23 28.92
C PRO A 575 41.95 -1.91 30.19
N GLY A 576 42.13 -0.74 30.81
CA GLY A 576 41.39 -0.33 32.02
C GLY A 576 40.02 0.33 31.80
N ALA A 577 39.62 0.60 30.58
CA ALA A 577 38.33 1.25 30.32
C ALA A 577 37.12 0.32 30.55
N HIS A 578 37.34 -0.99 30.41
CA HIS A 578 36.32 -2.01 30.68
C HIS A 578 36.12 -2.22 32.19
N ASP A 579 37.21 -2.13 32.96
CA ASP A 579 37.16 -2.27 34.44
C ASP A 579 36.49 -1.05 35.09
N ALA A 580 36.77 0.16 34.59
CA ALA A 580 36.11 1.39 35.05
C ALA A 580 34.58 1.39 34.79
N TRP A 581 34.13 0.70 33.75
CA TRP A 581 32.71 0.54 33.43
C TRP A 581 32.03 -0.50 34.34
N SER A 582 32.70 -1.62 34.62
CA SER A 582 32.22 -2.66 35.54
C SER A 582 32.07 -2.10 36.97
N ASP A 583 32.97 -1.22 37.40
CA ASP A 583 32.91 -0.54 38.70
C ASP A 583 31.74 0.45 38.80
N VAL A 584 31.35 1.12 37.68
CA VAL A 584 30.19 2.04 37.64
C VAL A 584 28.85 1.29 37.71
N HIS A 585 28.78 0.07 37.18
CA HIS A 585 27.61 -0.80 37.35
C HIS A 585 27.49 -1.40 38.74
N ALA A 586 28.64 -1.63 39.42
CA ALA A 586 28.69 -2.23 40.75
C ALA A 586 28.52 -1.22 41.91
N PHE A 587 28.85 0.06 41.69
CA PHE A 587 28.77 1.10 42.73
C PHE A 587 27.80 2.22 42.29
N GLY A 588 26.57 2.17 42.79
CA GLY A 588 25.85 3.38 43.10
C GLY A 588 26.58 4.06 44.26
N PHE A 589 27.29 5.14 43.99
CA PHE A 589 27.72 6.21 44.88
C PHE A 589 29.19 6.66 44.77
N GLU A 590 29.31 7.99 44.77
CA GLU A 590 30.48 8.84 45.04
C GLU A 590 31.61 8.85 44.00
N ALA A 591 31.55 9.81 43.11
CA ALA A 591 32.76 10.41 42.54
C ALA A 591 32.64 11.94 42.55
N ASP A 592 33.46 12.47 43.44
CA ASP A 592 33.69 13.88 43.66
C ASP A 592 34.35 14.55 42.44
N GLU A 593 34.17 15.83 42.33
CA GLU A 593 34.55 16.72 41.23
C GLU A 593 36.05 16.61 40.84
N ALA A 594 36.30 16.25 39.59
CA ALA A 594 37.60 16.55 38.96
C ALA A 594 37.34 17.32 37.66
N GLU A 595 37.59 18.64 37.68
CA GLU A 595 37.67 19.50 36.50
C GLU A 595 38.71 18.95 35.49
N PRO A 596 38.42 18.97 34.20
CA PRO A 596 39.40 18.59 33.18
C PRO A 596 40.52 19.65 33.11
N PRO A 597 41.77 19.26 32.85
CA PRO A 597 42.89 20.22 32.72
C PRO A 597 42.67 21.11 31.50
N ARG A 598 42.80 22.44 31.69
CA ARG A 598 42.82 23.45 30.65
C ARG A 598 44.07 23.21 29.80
N GLU A 599 43.87 22.94 28.54
CA GLU A 599 44.92 22.99 27.52
C GLU A 599 45.45 24.42 27.38
N ARG A 600 46.79 24.53 27.42
CA ARG A 600 47.56 25.70 26.99
C ARG A 600 47.93 25.56 25.53
#